data_c345040d2290b8c92757ef934f8a489a
#
_entry.id   c345040d2290b8c92757ef934f8a489a
#
_cell.length_a   1.000
_cell.length_b   1.000
_cell.length_c   1.000
_cell.angle_alpha   90.00
_cell.angle_beta   90.00
_cell.angle_gamma   90.00
#
_symmetry.space_group_name_H-M   'P 1'
#
loop_
_entity.id
_entity.type
_entity.pdbx_description
1 polymer ?
#
loop_
_entity_poly.entity_id
_entity_poly.type
_entity_poly.pdbx_seq_one_letter_code
_entity_poly.pdbx_strand_id
1 'polypeptide(L)'
;MSEFNIFAKRLDEAFRKSRSEYNAAFHALECARQASRDANAWTPSDSAEEKQARIDCAAVRLHDAEAAFSETRIRIWTDFKTTRRTIRAELEQAVRTAYIVDPNAINSNALELMKSGVMTSDDYAAFVKKYGNNPTMLRLISHYSAAAAKAQDNSGEAIALNAISEACQGWKGKVLQKYDDLSDYCGDITGHEEPDE
;
A
#
# COMPACT_ATOMS: atom_id res chain seq x y z
N MET A 1 -1.62 18.12 0.84
CA MET A 1 -1.47 16.65 0.81
C MET A 1 -2.11 16.13 -0.46
N SER A 2 -1.48 15.20 -1.16
CA SER A 2 -2.07 14.62 -2.38
C SER A 2 -3.40 13.94 -2.03
N GLU A 3 -4.42 14.11 -2.87
CA GLU A 3 -5.75 13.47 -2.70
C GLU A 3 -5.65 11.94 -2.55
N PHE A 4 -4.58 11.35 -3.08
CA PHE A 4 -4.34 9.91 -3.03
C PHE A 4 -3.75 9.40 -1.72
N ASN A 5 -3.29 10.27 -0.81
CA ASN A 5 -2.76 9.86 0.50
C ASN A 5 -3.82 9.18 1.40
N ILE A 6 -5.11 9.43 1.10
CA ILE A 6 -6.19 8.76 1.82
C ILE A 6 -6.16 7.24 1.62
N PHE A 7 -5.82 6.77 0.42
CA PHE A 7 -5.74 5.34 0.12
C PHE A 7 -4.58 4.66 0.83
N ALA A 8 -3.43 5.34 0.92
CA ALA A 8 -2.28 4.86 1.70
C ALA A 8 -2.61 4.76 3.20
N LYS A 9 -3.30 5.77 3.75
CA LYS A 9 -3.75 5.72 5.15
C LYS A 9 -4.72 4.58 5.42
N ARG A 10 -5.71 4.38 4.55
CA ARG A 10 -6.67 3.28 4.67
C ARG A 10 -5.99 1.91 4.61
N LEU A 11 -4.96 1.77 3.78
CA LEU A 11 -4.16 0.55 3.72
C LEU A 11 -3.37 0.32 5.02
N ASP A 12 -2.71 1.36 5.55
CA ASP A 12 -1.98 1.30 6.83
C ASP A 12 -2.92 0.96 8.00
N GLU A 13 -4.10 1.57 8.05
CA GLU A 13 -5.13 1.28 9.07
C GLU A 13 -5.60 -0.18 8.98
N ALA A 14 -5.87 -0.68 7.77
CA ALA A 14 -6.26 -2.06 7.55
C ALA A 14 -5.14 -3.04 7.96
N PHE A 15 -3.89 -2.72 7.62
CA PHE A 15 -2.72 -3.50 8.01
C PHE A 15 -2.57 -3.57 9.54
N ARG A 16 -2.57 -2.42 10.22
CA ARG A 16 -2.45 -2.36 11.68
C ARG A 16 -3.56 -3.12 12.39
N LYS A 17 -4.80 -3.01 11.90
CA LYS A 17 -5.94 -3.75 12.43
C LYS A 17 -5.71 -5.25 12.30
N SER A 18 -5.40 -5.72 11.10
CA SER A 18 -5.18 -7.14 10.83
C SER A 18 -4.02 -7.72 11.64
N ARG A 19 -2.92 -6.97 11.76
CA ARG A 19 -1.78 -7.36 12.59
C ARG A 19 -2.12 -7.42 14.07
N SER A 20 -2.90 -6.45 14.58
CA SER A 20 -3.35 -6.47 15.98
C SER A 20 -4.24 -7.68 16.28
N GLU A 21 -5.17 -8.01 15.37
CA GLU A 21 -6.03 -9.20 15.51
C GLU A 21 -5.21 -10.51 15.46
N TYR A 22 -4.23 -10.57 14.55
CA TYR A 22 -3.33 -11.71 14.44
C TYR A 22 -2.51 -11.90 15.73
N ASN A 23 -1.87 -10.86 16.24
CA ASN A 23 -1.07 -10.91 17.44
C ASN A 23 -1.92 -11.31 18.67
N ALA A 24 -3.16 -10.85 18.76
CA ALA A 24 -4.07 -11.27 19.84
C ALA A 24 -4.40 -12.78 19.77
N ALA A 25 -4.67 -13.29 18.57
CA ALA A 25 -4.95 -14.71 18.36
C ALA A 25 -3.70 -15.57 18.61
N PHE A 26 -2.53 -15.13 18.18
CA PHE A 26 -1.26 -15.81 18.42
C PHE A 26 -0.92 -15.84 19.91
N HIS A 27 -1.10 -14.74 20.62
CA HIS A 27 -0.90 -14.69 22.07
C HIS A 27 -1.83 -15.67 22.82
N ALA A 28 -3.08 -15.81 22.40
CA ALA A 28 -4.00 -16.77 22.99
C ALA A 28 -3.52 -18.23 22.78
N LEU A 29 -2.98 -18.54 21.60
CA LEU A 29 -2.36 -19.84 21.32
C LEU A 29 -1.13 -20.08 22.20
N GLU A 30 -0.25 -19.09 22.33
CA GLU A 30 0.95 -19.21 23.18
C GLU A 30 0.60 -19.42 24.66
N CYS A 31 -0.45 -18.78 25.16
CA CYS A 31 -0.97 -19.04 26.51
C CYS A 31 -1.43 -20.51 26.68
N ALA A 32 -2.13 -21.05 25.67
CA ALA A 32 -2.55 -22.46 25.70
C ALA A 32 -1.37 -23.45 25.63
N ARG A 33 -0.36 -23.13 24.78
CA ARG A 33 0.89 -23.89 24.70
C ARG A 33 1.65 -23.87 26.03
N GLN A 34 1.74 -22.71 26.68
CA GLN A 34 2.38 -22.60 27.98
C GLN A 34 1.62 -23.41 29.06
N ALA A 35 0.29 -23.26 29.07
CA ALA A 35 -0.54 -24.04 29.99
C ALA A 35 -0.38 -25.59 29.82
N SER A 36 -0.21 -26.05 28.58
CA SER A 36 0.08 -27.46 28.27
C SER A 36 1.47 -27.88 28.76
N ARG A 37 2.49 -27.03 28.60
CA ARG A 37 3.84 -27.31 29.19
C ARG A 37 3.78 -27.37 30.70
N ASP A 38 3.08 -26.43 31.33
CA ASP A 38 2.96 -26.39 32.81
C ASP A 38 2.17 -27.56 33.36
N ALA A 39 1.15 -28.05 32.63
CA ALA A 39 0.39 -29.25 33.01
C ALA A 39 1.25 -30.50 33.03
N ASN A 40 2.27 -30.59 32.18
CA ASN A 40 3.23 -31.70 32.14
C ASN A 40 4.32 -31.60 33.23
N ALA A 41 4.50 -30.42 33.82
CA ALA A 41 5.52 -30.23 34.88
C ALA A 41 5.21 -31.10 36.10
N TRP A 42 6.28 -31.59 36.74
CA TRP A 42 6.15 -32.40 37.94
C TRP A 42 5.81 -31.53 39.15
N THR A 43 4.75 -31.93 39.89
CA THR A 43 4.36 -31.31 41.15
C THR A 43 4.37 -32.38 42.26
N PRO A 44 5.10 -32.18 43.36
CA PRO A 44 5.29 -33.21 44.41
C PRO A 44 4.02 -33.64 45.12
N SER A 45 2.95 -32.88 45.04
CA SER A 45 1.69 -33.08 45.73
C SER A 45 0.59 -33.78 44.92
N ASP A 46 0.81 -34.00 43.60
CA ASP A 46 -0.23 -34.56 42.73
C ASP A 46 -0.26 -36.10 42.83
N SER A 47 -1.46 -36.66 42.88
CA SER A 47 -1.66 -38.07 42.57
C SER A 47 -1.49 -38.32 41.07
N ALA A 48 -1.20 -39.55 40.66
CA ALA A 48 -1.06 -39.90 39.25
C ALA A 48 -2.34 -39.60 38.42
N GLU A 49 -3.51 -39.81 39.04
CA GLU A 49 -4.81 -39.54 38.42
C GLU A 49 -5.06 -38.03 38.22
N GLU A 50 -4.76 -37.22 39.23
CA GLU A 50 -4.91 -35.75 39.14
C GLU A 50 -3.96 -35.17 38.10
N LYS A 51 -2.74 -35.66 38.03
CA LYS A 51 -1.76 -35.28 37.02
C LYS A 51 -2.28 -35.63 35.62
N GLN A 52 -2.79 -36.85 35.42
CA GLN A 52 -3.30 -37.27 34.10
C GLN A 52 -4.51 -36.41 33.66
N ALA A 53 -5.46 -36.20 34.60
CA ALA A 53 -6.63 -35.34 34.30
C ALA A 53 -6.24 -33.91 33.92
N ARG A 54 -5.20 -33.34 34.56
CA ARG A 54 -4.67 -32.00 34.21
C ARG A 54 -4.04 -31.99 32.83
N ILE A 55 -3.26 -32.99 32.47
CA ILE A 55 -2.64 -33.15 31.16
C ILE A 55 -3.73 -33.29 30.10
N ASP A 56 -4.71 -34.15 30.28
CA ASP A 56 -5.80 -34.37 29.31
C ASP A 56 -6.62 -33.11 29.09
N CYS A 57 -6.93 -32.35 30.15
CA CYS A 57 -7.65 -31.08 30.05
C CYS A 57 -6.81 -30.05 29.31
N ALA A 58 -5.51 -29.95 29.55
CA ALA A 58 -4.63 -29.01 28.87
C ALA A 58 -4.43 -29.36 27.38
N ALA A 59 -4.37 -30.66 27.06
CA ALA A 59 -4.29 -31.15 25.68
C ALA A 59 -5.54 -30.76 24.85
N VAL A 60 -6.74 -30.96 25.43
CA VAL A 60 -7.98 -30.52 24.77
C VAL A 60 -7.98 -29.00 24.52
N ARG A 61 -7.62 -28.21 25.54
CA ARG A 61 -7.56 -26.74 25.40
C ARG A 61 -6.54 -26.29 24.36
N LEU A 62 -5.39 -26.96 24.29
CA LEU A 62 -4.37 -26.65 23.28
C LEU A 62 -4.91 -26.97 21.87
N HIS A 63 -5.50 -28.13 21.68
CA HIS A 63 -6.10 -28.52 20.42
C HIS A 63 -7.17 -27.51 19.94
N ASP A 64 -8.07 -27.09 20.86
CA ASP A 64 -9.09 -26.09 20.55
C ASP A 64 -8.47 -24.73 20.20
N ALA A 65 -7.42 -24.32 20.91
CA ALA A 65 -6.71 -23.07 20.63
C ALA A 65 -5.98 -23.10 19.29
N GLU A 66 -5.37 -24.22 18.92
CA GLU A 66 -4.72 -24.40 17.61
C GLU A 66 -5.73 -24.33 16.46
N ALA A 67 -6.87 -24.99 16.61
CA ALA A 67 -7.96 -24.93 15.63
C ALA A 67 -8.50 -23.50 15.48
N ALA A 68 -8.79 -22.81 16.59
CA ALA A 68 -9.27 -21.45 16.61
C ALA A 68 -8.26 -20.45 16.01
N PHE A 69 -6.97 -20.63 16.29
CA PHE A 69 -5.91 -19.82 15.69
C PHE A 69 -5.83 -20.01 14.18
N SER A 70 -5.86 -21.26 13.71
CA SER A 70 -5.81 -21.60 12.29
C SER A 70 -6.98 -20.97 11.52
N GLU A 71 -8.20 -21.07 12.04
CA GLU A 71 -9.38 -20.46 11.45
C GLU A 71 -9.28 -18.92 11.44
N THR A 72 -8.88 -18.34 12.56
CA THR A 72 -8.72 -16.88 12.71
C THR A 72 -7.66 -16.36 11.76
N ARG A 73 -6.53 -17.03 11.62
CA ARG A 73 -5.44 -16.67 10.69
C ARG A 73 -5.94 -16.63 9.25
N ILE A 74 -6.65 -17.66 8.81
CA ILE A 74 -7.21 -17.72 7.43
C ILE A 74 -8.20 -16.58 7.20
N ARG A 75 -9.10 -16.30 8.18
CA ARG A 75 -10.06 -15.21 8.09
C ARG A 75 -9.37 -13.86 7.96
N ILE A 76 -8.44 -13.54 8.85
CA ILE A 76 -7.70 -12.26 8.85
C ILE A 76 -6.98 -12.05 7.51
N TRP A 77 -6.30 -13.09 7.00
CA TRP A 77 -5.62 -13.04 5.71
C TRP A 77 -6.59 -12.77 4.56
N THR A 78 -7.71 -13.45 4.52
CA THR A 78 -8.73 -13.30 3.48
C THR A 78 -9.34 -11.91 3.51
N ASP A 79 -9.68 -11.41 4.70
CA ASP A 79 -10.27 -10.09 4.90
C ASP A 79 -9.27 -8.97 4.50
N PHE A 80 -8.02 -9.08 4.92
CA PHE A 80 -6.97 -8.13 4.55
C PHE A 80 -6.71 -8.12 3.04
N LYS A 81 -6.59 -9.29 2.42
CA LYS A 81 -6.42 -9.42 0.96
C LYS A 81 -7.57 -8.79 0.19
N THR A 82 -8.79 -9.00 0.66
CA THR A 82 -10.00 -8.41 0.06
C THR A 82 -9.99 -6.89 0.21
N THR A 83 -9.68 -6.40 1.41
CA THR A 83 -9.59 -4.96 1.70
C THR A 83 -8.53 -4.27 0.83
N ARG A 84 -7.33 -4.86 0.70
CA ARG A 84 -6.27 -4.37 -0.19
C ARG A 84 -6.76 -4.22 -1.63
N ARG A 85 -7.44 -5.24 -2.16
CA ARG A 85 -7.98 -5.23 -3.53
C ARG A 85 -9.05 -4.15 -3.73
N THR A 86 -9.93 -3.98 -2.75
CA THR A 86 -10.97 -2.95 -2.80
C THR A 86 -10.35 -1.55 -2.82
N ILE A 87 -9.42 -1.26 -1.91
CA ILE A 87 -8.73 0.04 -1.86
C ILE A 87 -7.97 0.30 -3.17
N ARG A 88 -7.32 -0.73 -3.73
CA ARG A 88 -6.61 -0.64 -5.01
C ARG A 88 -7.54 -0.30 -6.19
N ALA A 89 -8.71 -0.93 -6.25
CA ALA A 89 -9.70 -0.67 -7.29
C ALA A 89 -10.29 0.74 -7.18
N GLU A 90 -10.59 1.20 -5.97
CA GLU A 90 -11.05 2.57 -5.70
C GLU A 90 -9.98 3.61 -6.07
N LEU A 91 -8.70 3.36 -5.73
CA LEU A 91 -7.58 4.20 -6.14
C LEU A 91 -7.48 4.28 -7.67
N GLU A 92 -7.58 3.14 -8.35
CA GLU A 92 -7.54 3.11 -9.81
C GLU A 92 -8.66 3.94 -10.42
N GLN A 93 -9.87 3.84 -9.88
CA GLN A 93 -11.00 4.65 -10.32
C GLN A 93 -10.78 6.14 -10.02
N ALA A 94 -10.26 6.49 -8.85
CA ALA A 94 -9.94 7.88 -8.49
C ALA A 94 -8.87 8.46 -9.43
N VAL A 95 -7.82 7.69 -9.73
CA VAL A 95 -6.76 8.08 -10.69
C VAL A 95 -7.35 8.27 -12.09
N ARG A 96 -8.22 7.38 -12.54
CA ARG A 96 -8.91 7.52 -13.84
C ARG A 96 -9.73 8.81 -13.90
N THR A 97 -10.49 9.10 -12.84
CA THR A 97 -11.32 10.31 -12.75
C THR A 97 -10.47 11.57 -12.72
N ALA A 98 -9.41 11.61 -11.91
CA ALA A 98 -8.48 12.74 -11.85
C ALA A 98 -7.72 12.98 -13.16
N TYR A 99 -7.59 11.96 -14.01
CA TYR A 99 -6.95 12.09 -15.32
C TYR A 99 -7.88 12.65 -16.42
N ILE A 100 -9.16 12.83 -16.13
CA ILE A 100 -10.08 13.54 -17.03
C ILE A 100 -9.70 15.02 -17.03
N VAL A 101 -9.72 15.63 -18.22
CA VAL A 101 -9.41 17.06 -18.34
C VAL A 101 -10.48 17.88 -17.63
N ASP A 102 -10.07 18.64 -16.62
CA ASP A 102 -10.90 19.61 -15.93
C ASP A 102 -10.58 21.01 -16.45
N PRO A 103 -11.50 21.66 -17.17
CA PRO A 103 -11.29 23.02 -17.68
C PRO A 103 -11.01 24.03 -16.57
N ASN A 104 -11.59 23.86 -15.38
CA ASN A 104 -11.39 24.77 -14.24
C ASN A 104 -10.00 24.62 -13.59
N ALA A 105 -9.33 23.50 -13.83
CA ALA A 105 -7.97 23.24 -13.34
C ALA A 105 -6.88 23.83 -14.27
N ILE A 106 -7.26 24.43 -15.39
CA ILE A 106 -6.35 25.02 -16.36
C ILE A 106 -5.94 26.43 -15.92
N ASN A 107 -4.62 26.65 -15.81
CA ASN A 107 -4.08 27.97 -15.64
C ASN A 107 -3.91 28.61 -17.04
N SER A 108 -4.76 29.61 -17.38
CA SER A 108 -4.78 30.26 -18.72
C SER A 108 -3.45 30.91 -19.06
N ASN A 109 -2.79 31.58 -18.10
CA ASN A 109 -1.51 32.25 -18.36
C ASN A 109 -0.41 31.24 -18.67
N ALA A 110 -0.38 30.11 -17.94
CA ALA A 110 0.57 29.02 -18.21
C ALA A 110 0.29 28.38 -19.57
N LEU A 111 -0.98 28.23 -19.95
CA LEU A 111 -1.36 27.67 -21.23
C LEU A 111 -0.93 28.59 -22.39
N GLU A 112 -1.08 29.92 -22.24
CA GLU A 112 -0.64 30.88 -23.24
C GLU A 112 0.88 30.87 -23.39
N LEU A 113 1.64 30.79 -22.30
CA LEU A 113 3.10 30.64 -22.35
C LEU A 113 3.51 29.36 -23.09
N MET A 114 2.85 28.23 -22.82
CA MET A 114 3.14 26.98 -23.53
C MET A 114 2.81 27.09 -25.05
N LYS A 115 1.74 27.80 -25.40
CA LYS A 115 1.36 28.03 -26.80
C LYS A 115 2.30 28.97 -27.54
N SER A 116 2.93 29.88 -26.85
CA SER A 116 3.82 30.89 -27.49
C SER A 116 5.08 30.28 -28.09
N GLY A 117 5.47 29.06 -27.70
CA GLY A 117 6.65 28.38 -28.21
C GLY A 117 7.99 28.95 -27.74
N VAL A 118 7.98 29.92 -26.80
CA VAL A 118 9.22 30.55 -26.27
C VAL A 118 9.82 29.81 -25.05
N MET A 119 9.13 28.78 -24.55
CA MET A 119 9.55 28.08 -23.35
C MET A 119 10.69 27.12 -23.65
N THR A 120 11.67 27.11 -22.73
CA THR A 120 12.80 26.16 -22.70
C THR A 120 12.47 24.91 -21.88
N SER A 121 13.33 23.89 -21.91
CA SER A 121 13.21 22.70 -21.06
C SER A 121 13.20 23.05 -19.57
N ASP A 122 13.99 24.04 -19.15
CA ASP A 122 14.01 24.52 -17.76
C ASP A 122 12.67 25.12 -17.33
N ASP A 123 12.02 25.88 -18.21
CA ASP A 123 10.69 26.45 -17.95
C ASP A 123 9.63 25.35 -17.80
N TYR A 124 9.66 24.36 -18.68
CA TYR A 124 8.78 23.19 -18.59
C TYR A 124 9.02 22.39 -17.33
N ALA A 125 10.30 22.19 -16.91
CA ALA A 125 10.64 21.52 -15.67
C ALA A 125 10.11 22.28 -14.43
N ALA A 126 10.21 23.62 -14.43
CA ALA A 126 9.63 24.46 -13.40
C ALA A 126 8.09 24.33 -13.35
N PHE A 127 7.44 24.23 -14.51
CA PHE A 127 5.99 23.99 -14.59
C PHE A 127 5.60 22.62 -14.06
N VAL A 128 6.36 21.56 -14.35
CA VAL A 128 6.14 20.23 -13.76
C VAL A 128 6.21 20.28 -12.24
N LYS A 129 7.20 20.98 -11.69
CA LYS A 129 7.33 21.18 -10.24
C LYS A 129 6.15 21.95 -9.65
N LYS A 130 5.71 23.03 -10.32
CA LYS A 130 4.60 23.88 -9.88
C LYS A 130 3.25 23.18 -9.96
N TYR A 131 3.00 22.42 -11.02
CA TYR A 131 1.71 21.79 -11.31
C TYR A 131 1.70 20.27 -11.06
N GLY A 132 2.66 19.74 -10.33
CA GLY A 132 2.83 18.30 -10.10
C GLY A 132 1.63 17.57 -9.50
N ASN A 133 0.73 18.31 -8.84
CA ASN A 133 -0.53 17.79 -8.28
C ASN A 133 -1.75 18.08 -9.15
N ASN A 134 -1.57 18.62 -10.35
CA ASN A 134 -2.65 18.95 -11.28
C ASN A 134 -2.55 18.11 -12.56
N PRO A 135 -3.28 16.98 -12.65
CA PRO A 135 -3.20 16.07 -13.80
C PRO A 135 -3.54 16.72 -15.14
N THR A 136 -4.48 17.67 -15.14
CA THR A 136 -4.86 18.41 -16.35
C THR A 136 -3.69 19.26 -16.87
N MET A 137 -3.02 19.99 -15.97
CA MET A 137 -1.84 20.79 -16.34
C MET A 137 -0.67 19.90 -16.77
N LEU A 138 -0.41 18.79 -16.07
CA LEU A 138 0.64 17.83 -16.47
C LEU A 138 0.40 17.27 -17.87
N ARG A 139 -0.85 17.00 -18.22
CA ARG A 139 -1.22 16.56 -19.57
C ARG A 139 -0.96 17.63 -20.63
N LEU A 140 -1.25 18.91 -20.33
CA LEU A 140 -0.93 20.03 -21.20
C LEU A 140 0.58 20.23 -21.34
N ILE A 141 1.32 20.19 -20.22
CA ILE A 141 2.78 20.27 -20.22
C ILE A 141 3.37 19.17 -21.12
N SER A 142 2.93 17.91 -20.96
CA SER A 142 3.37 16.79 -21.80
C SER A 142 3.13 17.05 -23.28
N HIS A 143 1.93 17.53 -23.65
CA HIS A 143 1.58 17.81 -25.05
C HIS A 143 2.47 18.91 -25.65
N TYR A 144 2.61 20.04 -24.96
CA TYR A 144 3.36 21.17 -25.47
C TYR A 144 4.88 20.97 -25.43
N SER A 145 5.42 20.27 -24.41
CA SER A 145 6.85 19.93 -24.39
C SER A 145 7.23 18.97 -25.52
N ALA A 146 6.36 17.97 -25.82
CA ALA A 146 6.58 17.08 -26.98
C ALA A 146 6.50 17.82 -28.31
N ALA A 147 5.59 18.81 -28.44
CA ALA A 147 5.50 19.64 -29.61
C ALA A 147 6.74 20.55 -29.76
N ALA A 148 7.19 21.17 -28.67
CA ALA A 148 8.40 21.99 -28.64
C ALA A 148 9.65 21.15 -28.98
N ALA A 149 9.76 19.92 -28.48
CA ALA A 149 10.87 19.03 -28.80
C ALA A 149 11.01 18.76 -30.32
N LYS A 150 9.88 18.62 -31.01
CA LYS A 150 9.86 18.39 -32.46
C LYS A 150 10.28 19.65 -33.29
N ALA A 151 10.14 20.83 -32.71
CA ALA A 151 10.48 22.09 -33.35
C ALA A 151 11.94 22.54 -33.06
N GLN A 152 12.69 21.77 -32.24
CA GLN A 152 14.07 22.11 -31.86
C GLN A 152 15.09 21.50 -32.81
N ASP A 153 16.02 22.34 -33.27
CA ASP A 153 17.19 21.90 -34.02
C ASP A 153 18.32 21.39 -33.08
N ASN A 154 18.28 21.78 -31.79
CA ASN A 154 19.23 21.37 -30.78
C ASN A 154 18.81 20.00 -30.19
N SER A 155 19.61 18.96 -30.45
CA SER A 155 19.34 17.60 -29.99
C SER A 155 19.30 17.47 -28.45
N GLY A 156 20.12 18.23 -27.73
CA GLY A 156 20.12 18.21 -26.25
C GLY A 156 18.83 18.76 -25.66
N GLU A 157 18.36 19.88 -26.16
CA GLU A 157 17.10 20.50 -25.75
C GLU A 157 15.89 19.63 -26.13
N ALA A 158 15.89 19.04 -27.33
CA ALA A 158 14.85 18.13 -27.77
C ALA A 158 14.76 16.87 -26.86
N ILE A 159 15.89 16.30 -26.45
CA ILE A 159 15.94 15.17 -25.52
C ILE A 159 15.37 15.57 -24.16
N ALA A 160 15.76 16.72 -23.61
CA ALA A 160 15.26 17.21 -22.33
C ALA A 160 13.72 17.43 -22.35
N LEU A 161 13.20 18.06 -23.40
CA LEU A 161 11.78 18.29 -23.60
C LEU A 161 10.97 16.98 -23.74
N ASN A 162 11.51 15.98 -24.45
CA ASN A 162 10.89 14.66 -24.55
C ASN A 162 10.87 13.94 -23.21
N ALA A 163 11.96 13.99 -22.42
CA ALA A 163 12.02 13.39 -21.08
C ALA A 163 10.96 14.01 -20.14
N ILE A 164 10.73 15.32 -20.23
CA ILE A 164 9.66 16.02 -19.50
C ILE A 164 8.29 15.50 -19.92
N SER A 165 8.05 15.38 -21.23
CA SER A 165 6.78 14.85 -21.75
C SER A 165 6.50 13.44 -21.21
N GLU A 166 7.47 12.54 -21.27
CA GLU A 166 7.35 11.16 -20.77
C GLU A 166 7.13 11.13 -19.25
N ALA A 167 7.84 11.98 -18.50
CA ALA A 167 7.65 12.09 -17.05
C ALA A 167 6.22 12.49 -16.67
N CYS A 168 5.61 13.40 -17.44
CA CYS A 168 4.22 13.82 -17.23
C CYS A 168 3.20 12.76 -17.66
N GLN A 169 3.46 11.99 -18.72
CA GLN A 169 2.59 10.89 -19.16
C GLN A 169 2.59 9.73 -18.15
N GLY A 170 3.73 9.46 -17.52
CA GLY A 170 3.91 8.38 -16.53
C GLY A 170 3.23 8.64 -15.17
N TRP A 171 2.64 9.82 -14.94
CA TRP A 171 2.06 10.20 -13.65
C TRP A 171 1.06 9.18 -13.10
N LYS A 172 0.12 8.71 -13.92
CA LYS A 172 -0.88 7.70 -13.55
C LYS A 172 -0.26 6.41 -13.07
N GLY A 173 0.70 5.88 -13.81
CA GLY A 173 1.41 4.65 -13.45
C GLY A 173 2.19 4.80 -12.15
N LYS A 174 2.85 5.92 -11.94
CA LYS A 174 3.62 6.19 -10.71
C LYS A 174 2.78 6.21 -9.44
N VAL A 175 1.54 6.72 -9.50
CA VAL A 175 0.62 6.72 -8.34
C VAL A 175 0.22 5.30 -7.98
N LEU A 176 -0.14 4.49 -8.98
CA LEU A 176 -0.52 3.10 -8.77
C LEU A 176 0.67 2.26 -8.29
N GLN A 177 1.84 2.46 -8.88
CA GLN A 177 3.06 1.77 -8.47
C GLN A 177 3.43 2.03 -7.01
N LYS A 178 3.37 3.28 -6.56
CA LYS A 178 3.63 3.62 -5.14
C LYS A 178 2.65 2.95 -4.17
N TYR A 179 1.40 2.78 -4.59
CA TYR A 179 0.44 2.02 -3.79
C TYR A 179 0.78 0.54 -3.78
N ASP A 180 1.14 -0.03 -4.93
CA ASP A 180 1.50 -1.44 -5.05
C ASP A 180 2.76 -1.74 -4.22
N ASP A 181 3.79 -0.87 -4.26
CA ASP A 181 5.00 -0.98 -3.42
C ASP A 181 4.65 -0.95 -1.92
N LEU A 182 3.77 -0.02 -1.49
CA LEU A 182 3.32 0.03 -0.10
C LEU A 182 2.49 -1.22 0.27
N SER A 183 1.65 -1.67 -0.65
CA SER A 183 0.82 -2.86 -0.47
C SER A 183 1.66 -4.13 -0.30
N ASP A 184 2.77 -4.23 -1.02
CA ASP A 184 3.71 -5.35 -0.91
C ASP A 184 4.48 -5.29 0.41
N TYR A 185 4.88 -4.08 0.85
CA TYR A 185 5.45 -3.89 2.18
C TYR A 185 4.49 -4.31 3.30
N CYS A 186 3.19 -4.03 3.16
CA CYS A 186 2.14 -4.48 4.09
C CYS A 186 1.70 -5.93 3.83
N GLY A 187 2.38 -6.68 2.96
CA GLY A 187 1.99 -8.03 2.56
C GLY A 187 2.08 -9.05 3.67
N ASP A 188 2.99 -8.86 4.61
CA ASP A 188 3.21 -9.74 5.75
C ASP A 188 2.56 -9.18 7.02
N ILE A 189 1.36 -9.66 7.33
CA ILE A 189 0.64 -9.32 8.57
C ILE A 189 1.13 -10.12 9.79
N THR A 190 1.82 -11.24 9.55
CA THR A 190 2.32 -12.11 10.63
C THR A 190 3.53 -11.46 11.32
N GLY A 191 4.31 -10.65 10.59
CA GLY A 191 5.60 -10.19 11.06
C GLY A 191 6.52 -11.39 11.32
N HIS A 192 7.69 -11.18 11.81
CA HIS A 192 8.63 -12.26 12.17
C HIS A 192 8.35 -12.87 13.56
N GLU A 193 7.09 -12.92 13.99
CA GLU A 193 6.69 -13.38 15.33
C GLU A 193 6.24 -14.85 15.37
N GLU A 194 6.07 -15.51 14.21
CA GLU A 194 5.99 -16.97 14.19
C GLU A 194 7.42 -17.51 14.31
N PRO A 195 7.72 -18.30 15.33
CA PRO A 195 8.97 -19.06 15.32
C PRO A 195 8.95 -19.97 14.09
N ASP A 196 10.04 -19.95 13.32
CA ASP A 196 10.27 -20.93 12.26
C ASP A 196 10.10 -22.33 12.86
N GLU A 197 9.21 -23.14 12.28
CA GLU A 197 9.04 -24.55 12.65
C GLU A 197 10.28 -25.37 12.30
#